data_71685eaa486b6491e9e28cdaaa7748bc
#
_entry.id   71685eaa486b6491e9e28cdaaa7748bc
#
_cell.length_a   1.000
_cell.length_b   1.000
_cell.length_c   1.000
_cell.angle_alpha   90.00
_cell.angle_beta   90.00
_cell.angle_gamma   90.00
#
_symmetry.space_group_name_H-M   'P 1'
#
loop_
_entity.id
_entity.type
_entity.pdbx_description
1 polymer ?
#
loop_
_entity_poly.entity_id
_entity_poly.type
_entity_poly.pdbx_seq_one_letter_code
_entity_poly.pdbx_strand_id
1 'polypeptide(L)'
;MFFRQIFDVSVAGPLNVRSVKSKKYILTLQILSVAAMLLMLGMQIYTIRNHYLLLASDSFRYNDLAWNAYNTGNWYPSEINLCDSYIFGNGLVNLFIVLIKLTGSIEIIKYINIVFTYVILFSCVYIIRKIFGKTETEYWFITLYCLFGTFWGEVLQPRTELPFMALAFTALALLMSGKAVACAAAGVLLALANWTRPLGSVFFITGIWLLVNQRAKLKKYLCFVLCAAATVGVIGSAAYMQSGRFVYQATTGGYNLIMGANDLADGTSNYDVFNKKGASGYLSYDEKTAMTYEEQAGFYKSAALDWIKKNPGKYLALMPKKLFTTLYSEGYSLGTYYDDASKGSGSAFYKELFARLTGQSDEKISSADIIVIWTQGIYMITLAAAFVCVIHLLVRRRIAVLMPFVFAVAGTVGVTMLLVGGPRYHFPVLPLFIMAAAILFQSISCSLSERKNRQNL
;
A
#
# COMPACT_ATOMS: atom_id res chain seq x y z
N MET A 1 -29.27 18.32 4.83
CA MET A 1 -29.97 17.03 5.01
C MET A 1 -29.27 15.87 4.28
N PHE A 2 -28.88 16.02 3.03
CA PHE A 2 -28.17 15.00 2.22
C PHE A 2 -26.87 14.49 2.84
N PHE A 3 -25.98 15.38 3.31
CA PHE A 3 -24.72 15.00 3.98
C PHE A 3 -24.93 14.24 5.30
N ARG A 4 -25.95 14.57 6.09
CA ARG A 4 -26.27 13.86 7.33
C ARG A 4 -26.68 12.39 7.10
N GLN A 5 -27.39 12.10 6.00
CA GLN A 5 -27.80 10.74 5.64
C GLN A 5 -26.65 9.86 5.10
N ILE A 6 -25.63 10.46 4.47
CA ILE A 6 -24.43 9.72 4.00
C ILE A 6 -23.57 9.28 5.18
N PHE A 7 -23.56 10.04 6.27
CA PHE A 7 -22.71 9.80 7.45
C PHE A 7 -23.46 9.12 8.61
N ASP A 8 -24.78 8.95 8.52
CA ASP A 8 -25.57 8.34 9.60
C ASP A 8 -25.57 6.81 9.50
N VAL A 9 -24.66 6.20 10.24
CA VAL A 9 -24.50 4.72 10.35
C VAL A 9 -25.72 4.07 11.01
N SER A 10 -26.57 4.84 11.74
CA SER A 10 -27.78 4.30 12.40
C SER A 10 -28.86 3.86 11.42
N VAL A 11 -28.83 4.37 10.17
CA VAL A 11 -29.75 4.00 9.08
C VAL A 11 -29.26 2.75 8.33
N ALA A 12 -27.97 2.44 8.39
CA ALA A 12 -27.40 1.21 7.86
C ALA A 12 -27.48 0.13 8.96
N GLY A 13 -28.63 -0.49 9.14
CA GLY A 13 -28.68 -1.82 9.77
C GLY A 13 -27.63 -2.72 9.09
N PRO A 14 -27.14 -3.80 9.76
CA PRO A 14 -26.17 -4.67 9.15
C PRO A 14 -26.63 -4.96 7.73
N LEU A 15 -25.69 -4.90 6.76
CA LEU A 15 -26.01 -5.27 5.38
C LEU A 15 -26.44 -6.74 5.42
N ASN A 16 -27.67 -6.99 5.87
CA ASN A 16 -28.27 -8.30 6.00
C ASN A 16 -28.53 -8.81 4.58
N VAL A 17 -27.44 -9.17 3.91
CA VAL A 17 -27.50 -10.01 2.72
C VAL A 17 -27.74 -11.42 3.24
N ARG A 18 -29.01 -11.73 3.57
CA ARG A 18 -29.39 -13.12 3.90
C ARG A 18 -28.98 -14.00 2.73
N SER A 19 -28.03 -14.89 2.98
CA SER A 19 -27.66 -15.92 2.02
C SER A 19 -28.87 -16.86 1.83
N VAL A 20 -29.54 -16.73 0.69
CA VAL A 20 -30.61 -17.65 0.25
C VAL A 20 -30.02 -18.87 -0.49
N LYS A 21 -28.71 -19.09 -0.38
CA LYS A 21 -27.98 -20.03 -1.24
C LYS A 21 -27.88 -21.43 -0.67
N SER A 22 -27.78 -22.40 -1.57
CA SER A 22 -27.63 -23.80 -1.21
C SER A 22 -26.31 -24.03 -0.42
N LYS A 23 -26.32 -24.94 0.54
CA LYS A 23 -25.13 -25.40 1.27
C LYS A 23 -24.00 -25.81 0.31
N LYS A 24 -24.34 -26.42 -0.83
CA LYS A 24 -23.40 -26.82 -1.88
C LYS A 24 -22.62 -25.63 -2.45
N TYR A 25 -23.28 -24.50 -2.73
CA TYR A 25 -22.61 -23.31 -3.25
C TYR A 25 -21.60 -22.72 -2.24
N ILE A 26 -22.00 -22.62 -0.97
CA ILE A 26 -21.11 -22.13 0.08
C ILE A 26 -19.89 -23.05 0.22
N LEU A 27 -20.10 -24.37 0.22
CA LEU A 27 -19.01 -25.35 0.27
C LEU A 27 -18.07 -25.19 -0.93
N THR A 28 -18.60 -24.98 -2.14
CA THR A 28 -17.76 -24.73 -3.33
C THR A 28 -16.89 -23.51 -3.14
N LEU A 29 -17.43 -22.38 -2.65
CA LEU A 29 -16.64 -21.17 -2.39
C LEU A 29 -15.56 -21.41 -1.31
N GLN A 30 -15.87 -22.17 -0.27
CA GLN A 30 -14.90 -22.54 0.77
C GLN A 30 -13.75 -23.36 0.18
N ILE A 31 -14.05 -24.37 -0.64
CA ILE A 31 -13.03 -25.20 -1.31
C ILE A 31 -12.16 -24.32 -2.23
N LEU A 32 -12.76 -23.44 -3.04
CA LEU A 32 -12.04 -22.52 -3.91
C LEU A 32 -11.12 -21.58 -3.12
N SER A 33 -11.59 -21.06 -1.97
CA SER A 33 -10.79 -20.19 -1.12
C SER A 33 -9.58 -20.92 -0.51
N VAL A 34 -9.76 -22.16 -0.06
CA VAL A 34 -8.66 -22.99 0.45
C VAL A 34 -7.68 -23.32 -0.68
N ALA A 35 -8.17 -23.73 -1.83
CA ALA A 35 -7.33 -24.00 -3.01
C ALA A 35 -6.53 -22.77 -3.43
N ALA A 36 -7.13 -21.57 -3.43
CA ALA A 36 -6.44 -20.33 -3.75
C ALA A 36 -5.36 -19.98 -2.71
N MET A 37 -5.61 -20.20 -1.40
CA MET A 37 -4.58 -20.00 -0.37
C MET A 37 -3.40 -20.96 -0.54
N LEU A 38 -3.66 -22.23 -0.86
CA LEU A 38 -2.60 -23.21 -1.13
C LEU A 38 -1.83 -22.86 -2.41
N LEU A 39 -2.51 -22.39 -3.45
CA LEU A 39 -1.87 -21.90 -4.68
C LEU A 39 -0.95 -20.72 -4.38
N MET A 40 -1.43 -19.71 -3.62
CA MET A 40 -0.62 -18.56 -3.24
C MET A 40 0.65 -19.00 -2.49
N LEU A 41 0.51 -19.87 -1.49
CA LEU A 41 1.66 -20.41 -0.75
C LEU A 41 2.62 -21.17 -1.67
N GLY A 42 2.09 -22.02 -2.55
CA GLY A 42 2.89 -22.76 -3.54
C GLY A 42 3.66 -21.83 -4.46
N MET A 43 3.01 -20.77 -4.97
CA MET A 43 3.66 -19.77 -5.82
C MET A 43 4.71 -18.95 -5.06
N GLN A 44 4.47 -18.58 -3.80
CA GLN A 44 5.46 -17.90 -2.96
C GLN A 44 6.69 -18.78 -2.70
N ILE A 45 6.49 -20.06 -2.40
CA ILE A 45 7.59 -21.01 -2.22
C ILE A 45 8.35 -21.22 -3.54
N TYR A 46 7.63 -21.34 -4.66
CA TYR A 46 8.24 -21.41 -5.99
C TYR A 46 9.10 -20.19 -6.28
N THR A 47 8.59 -18.99 -6.03
CA THR A 47 9.29 -17.72 -6.21
C THR A 47 10.56 -17.66 -5.37
N ILE A 48 10.51 -18.02 -4.09
CA ILE A 48 11.68 -18.03 -3.18
C ILE A 48 12.75 -19.03 -3.61
N ARG A 49 12.36 -20.15 -4.22
CA ARG A 49 13.31 -21.21 -4.65
C ARG A 49 13.97 -20.93 -5.98
N ASN A 50 13.30 -20.21 -6.88
CA ASN A 50 13.74 -20.04 -8.26
C ASN A 50 14.27 -18.64 -8.59
N HIS A 51 14.08 -17.67 -7.69
CA HIS A 51 14.49 -16.27 -7.89
C HIS A 51 15.24 -15.75 -6.67
N TYR A 52 16.04 -14.71 -6.89
CA TYR A 52 16.83 -14.07 -5.86
C TYR A 52 16.07 -12.92 -5.17
N LEU A 53 16.53 -12.53 -3.98
CA LEU A 53 16.05 -11.32 -3.33
C LEU A 53 16.37 -10.11 -4.21
N LEU A 54 15.34 -9.42 -4.70
CA LEU A 54 15.49 -8.34 -5.67
C LEU A 54 15.89 -7.03 -4.97
N LEU A 55 17.19 -6.78 -4.90
CA LEU A 55 17.74 -5.53 -4.40
C LEU A 55 17.85 -4.52 -5.55
N ALA A 56 16.89 -3.59 -5.63
CA ALA A 56 16.88 -2.57 -6.66
C ALA A 56 16.29 -1.26 -6.11
N SER A 57 16.81 -0.12 -6.59
CA SER A 57 16.32 1.21 -6.17
C SER A 57 16.28 1.35 -4.65
N ASP A 58 15.09 1.59 -4.07
CA ASP A 58 14.90 1.78 -2.63
C ASP A 58 15.40 0.60 -1.80
N SER A 59 15.16 -0.62 -2.23
CA SER A 59 15.53 -1.82 -1.44
C SER A 59 17.05 -2.02 -1.35
N PHE A 60 17.79 -1.66 -2.39
CA PHE A 60 19.24 -1.62 -2.34
C PHE A 60 19.71 -0.61 -1.28
N ARG A 61 19.12 0.60 -1.28
CA ARG A 61 19.46 1.64 -0.32
C ARG A 61 19.12 1.27 1.12
N TYR A 62 17.97 0.64 1.36
CA TYR A 62 17.61 0.14 2.71
C TYR A 62 18.62 -0.89 3.24
N ASN A 63 19.06 -1.81 2.36
CA ASN A 63 20.04 -2.82 2.71
C ASN A 63 21.41 -2.19 3.02
N ASP A 64 21.88 -1.26 2.18
CA ASP A 64 23.14 -0.54 2.37
C ASP A 64 23.16 0.25 3.70
N LEU A 65 22.10 0.99 3.99
CA LEU A 65 21.94 1.72 5.26
C LEU A 65 21.92 0.79 6.47
N ALA A 66 21.29 -0.38 6.35
CA ALA A 66 21.22 -1.34 7.45
C ALA A 66 22.58 -1.97 7.73
N TRP A 67 23.35 -2.35 6.71
CA TRP A 67 24.72 -2.85 6.88
C TRP A 67 25.67 -1.79 7.42
N ASN A 68 25.58 -0.56 6.93
CA ASN A 68 26.37 0.55 7.46
C ASN A 68 26.07 0.77 8.95
N ALA A 69 24.80 0.86 9.33
CA ALA A 69 24.42 1.01 10.73
C ALA A 69 24.87 -0.17 11.59
N TYR A 70 24.73 -1.41 11.12
CA TYR A 70 25.18 -2.62 11.80
C TYR A 70 26.70 -2.61 12.02
N ASN A 71 27.50 -2.30 10.99
CA ASN A 71 28.96 -2.31 11.05
C ASN A 71 29.52 -1.20 11.96
N THR A 72 28.82 -0.09 12.08
CA THR A 72 29.18 1.03 12.99
C THR A 72 28.61 0.87 14.39
N GLY A 73 27.85 -0.22 14.66
CA GLY A 73 27.23 -0.46 15.97
C GLY A 73 26.03 0.41 16.28
N ASN A 74 25.51 1.17 15.30
CA ASN A 74 24.44 2.13 15.47
C ASN A 74 23.07 1.56 15.07
N TRP A 75 22.00 2.28 15.43
CA TRP A 75 20.68 2.17 14.85
C TRP A 75 20.48 3.30 13.82
N TYR A 76 19.53 3.15 12.91
CA TYR A 76 19.23 4.16 11.92
C TYR A 76 18.05 5.06 12.37
N PRO A 77 18.11 6.39 12.23
CA PRO A 77 19.23 7.19 11.72
C PRO A 77 20.26 7.52 12.82
N SER A 78 21.53 7.61 12.42
CA SER A 78 22.59 8.19 13.23
C SER A 78 23.40 9.17 12.39
N GLU A 79 24.21 10.02 12.99
CA GLU A 79 25.04 11.00 12.26
C GLU A 79 25.94 10.34 11.20
N ILE A 80 26.44 9.13 11.49
CA ILE A 80 27.39 8.41 10.65
C ILE A 80 26.70 7.78 9.43
N ASN A 81 25.40 7.48 9.49
CA ASN A 81 24.69 6.72 8.48
C ASN A 81 23.47 7.44 7.87
N LEU A 82 23.44 8.77 7.96
CA LEU A 82 22.44 9.59 7.27
C LEU A 82 22.67 9.56 5.75
N CYS A 83 21.57 9.60 4.99
CA CYS A 83 21.64 9.87 3.56
C CYS A 83 21.97 11.32 3.30
N ASP A 84 22.55 11.58 2.12
CA ASP A 84 23.02 12.90 1.73
C ASP A 84 21.92 13.97 1.64
N SER A 85 20.67 13.56 1.38
CA SER A 85 19.57 14.48 1.12
C SER A 85 18.31 14.27 1.95
N TYR A 86 18.15 13.12 2.62
CA TYR A 86 16.94 12.77 3.38
C TYR A 86 17.11 11.52 4.21
N ILE A 87 16.27 11.38 5.22
CA ILE A 87 16.12 10.15 5.99
C ILE A 87 15.11 9.25 5.31
N PHE A 88 15.39 7.95 5.23
CA PHE A 88 14.76 7.06 4.29
C PHE A 88 14.41 5.70 4.93
N GLY A 89 13.14 5.33 4.93
CA GLY A 89 12.69 3.99 5.33
C GLY A 89 13.07 3.54 6.75
N ASN A 90 13.06 4.43 7.73
CA ASN A 90 13.60 4.21 9.08
C ASN A 90 13.15 2.89 9.72
N GLY A 91 11.85 2.57 9.67
CA GLY A 91 11.31 1.36 10.27
C GLY A 91 11.83 0.09 9.61
N LEU A 92 11.94 0.08 8.28
CA LEU A 92 12.44 -1.08 7.53
C LEU A 92 13.95 -1.26 7.70
N VAL A 93 14.72 -0.16 7.66
CA VAL A 93 16.17 -0.21 7.88
C VAL A 93 16.48 -0.79 9.26
N ASN A 94 15.77 -0.35 10.31
CA ASN A 94 15.96 -0.89 11.66
C ASN A 94 15.49 -2.36 11.76
N LEU A 95 14.44 -2.76 11.04
CA LEU A 95 14.07 -4.18 10.93
C LEU A 95 15.23 -4.99 10.32
N PHE A 96 15.86 -4.50 9.25
CA PHE A 96 17.01 -5.18 8.64
C PHE A 96 18.20 -5.27 9.58
N ILE A 97 18.50 -4.21 10.37
CA ILE A 97 19.54 -4.27 11.41
C ILE A 97 19.25 -5.40 12.41
N VAL A 98 17.99 -5.54 12.84
CA VAL A 98 17.59 -6.66 13.72
C VAL A 98 17.82 -8.00 13.05
N LEU A 99 17.42 -8.15 11.77
CA LEU A 99 17.60 -9.40 11.03
C LEU A 99 19.09 -9.74 10.87
N ILE A 100 19.92 -8.78 10.50
CA ILE A 100 21.38 -8.96 10.41
C ILE A 100 21.96 -9.38 11.76
N LYS A 101 21.57 -8.75 12.87
CA LYS A 101 22.03 -9.12 14.22
C LYS A 101 21.63 -10.54 14.61
N LEU A 102 20.47 -11.01 14.20
CA LEU A 102 19.96 -12.33 14.57
C LEU A 102 20.44 -13.45 13.65
N THR A 103 20.61 -13.19 12.37
CA THR A 103 20.84 -14.23 11.34
C THR A 103 22.08 -14.02 10.48
N GLY A 104 22.76 -12.89 10.61
CA GLY A 104 23.90 -12.52 9.76
C GLY A 104 23.47 -12.05 8.34
N SER A 105 22.17 -11.95 8.05
CA SER A 105 21.68 -11.60 6.71
C SER A 105 20.29 -10.99 6.75
N ILE A 106 19.92 -10.24 5.70
CA ILE A 106 18.53 -9.82 5.49
C ILE A 106 17.67 -10.87 4.75
N GLU A 107 18.26 -11.96 4.27
CA GLU A 107 17.59 -12.98 3.45
C GLU A 107 16.34 -13.58 4.12
N ILE A 108 16.28 -13.61 5.45
CA ILE A 108 15.11 -14.08 6.21
C ILE A 108 13.85 -13.27 5.93
N ILE A 109 13.98 -12.04 5.39
CA ILE A 109 12.85 -11.16 5.08
C ILE A 109 11.86 -11.81 4.11
N LYS A 110 12.33 -12.66 3.19
CA LYS A 110 11.48 -13.38 2.24
C LYS A 110 10.44 -14.28 2.92
N TYR A 111 10.80 -14.93 4.01
CA TYR A 111 9.87 -15.75 4.81
C TYR A 111 8.96 -14.89 5.69
N ILE A 112 9.48 -13.78 6.22
CA ILE A 112 8.69 -12.80 6.98
C ILE A 112 7.65 -12.15 6.06
N ASN A 113 7.98 -11.89 4.80
CA ASN A 113 7.06 -11.35 3.81
C ASN A 113 5.90 -12.32 3.52
N ILE A 114 6.14 -13.65 3.50
CA ILE A 114 5.04 -14.62 3.45
C ILE A 114 4.11 -14.41 4.65
N VAL A 115 4.65 -14.33 5.87
CA VAL A 115 3.83 -14.10 7.07
C VAL A 115 3.04 -12.80 6.94
N PHE A 116 3.66 -11.72 6.47
CA PHE A 116 2.97 -10.45 6.29
C PHE A 116 1.80 -10.55 5.30
N THR A 117 1.95 -11.28 4.18
CA THR A 117 0.83 -11.45 3.23
C THR A 117 -0.37 -12.14 3.87
N TYR A 118 -0.16 -13.16 4.71
CA TYR A 118 -1.25 -13.83 5.44
C TYR A 118 -1.81 -12.98 6.59
N VAL A 119 -0.99 -12.21 7.29
CA VAL A 119 -1.46 -11.26 8.32
C VAL A 119 -2.40 -10.22 7.69
N ILE A 120 -2.07 -9.69 6.51
CA ILE A 120 -2.94 -8.78 5.74
C ILE A 120 -4.24 -9.47 5.37
N LEU A 121 -4.16 -10.67 4.78
CA LEU A 121 -5.32 -11.48 4.38
C LEU A 121 -6.30 -11.68 5.55
N PHE A 122 -5.81 -12.21 6.68
CA PHE A 122 -6.68 -12.52 7.83
C PHE A 122 -7.20 -11.26 8.54
N SER A 123 -6.43 -10.18 8.57
CA SER A 123 -6.88 -8.88 9.07
C SER A 123 -8.05 -8.35 8.26
N CYS A 124 -7.97 -8.41 6.92
CA CYS A 124 -9.06 -8.00 6.03
C CYS A 124 -10.28 -8.91 6.16
N VAL A 125 -10.09 -10.23 6.25
CA VAL A 125 -11.20 -11.18 6.51
C VAL A 125 -11.90 -10.86 7.83
N TYR A 126 -11.15 -10.54 8.89
CA TYR A 126 -11.73 -10.13 10.17
C TYR A 126 -12.54 -8.83 10.03
N ILE A 127 -12.03 -7.83 9.31
CA ILE A 127 -12.75 -6.58 9.02
C ILE A 127 -14.05 -6.87 8.27
N ILE A 128 -14.01 -7.69 7.22
CA ILE A 128 -15.19 -8.10 6.44
C ILE A 128 -16.23 -8.75 7.35
N ARG A 129 -15.81 -9.70 8.19
CA ARG A 129 -16.71 -10.37 9.14
C ARG A 129 -17.34 -9.43 10.16
N LYS A 130 -16.62 -8.39 10.57
CA LYS A 130 -17.14 -7.37 11.49
C LYS A 130 -18.18 -6.45 10.83
N ILE A 131 -18.04 -6.18 9.54
CA ILE A 131 -18.94 -5.31 8.78
C ILE A 131 -20.18 -6.08 8.29
N PHE A 132 -19.99 -7.26 7.73
CA PHE A 132 -21.04 -8.01 7.01
C PHE A 132 -21.52 -9.28 7.73
N GLY A 133 -20.85 -9.69 8.82
CA GLY A 133 -21.05 -11.01 9.43
C GLY A 133 -20.33 -12.10 8.63
N LYS A 134 -20.66 -13.36 8.89
CA LYS A 134 -20.16 -14.50 8.09
C LYS A 134 -20.96 -14.60 6.80
N THR A 135 -20.35 -14.18 5.70
CA THR A 135 -21.00 -14.12 4.38
C THR A 135 -20.06 -14.64 3.29
N GLU A 136 -20.59 -14.84 2.10
CA GLU A 136 -19.79 -15.25 0.94
C GLU A 136 -18.74 -14.19 0.54
N THR A 137 -18.88 -12.95 0.97
CA THR A 137 -17.88 -11.88 0.71
C THR A 137 -16.49 -12.28 1.18
N GLU A 138 -16.38 -12.98 2.33
CA GLU A 138 -15.06 -13.41 2.85
C GLU A 138 -14.39 -14.41 1.90
N TYR A 139 -15.15 -15.36 1.34
CA TYR A 139 -14.61 -16.37 0.42
C TYR A 139 -14.23 -15.76 -0.94
N TRP A 140 -15.04 -14.84 -1.46
CA TRP A 140 -14.68 -14.06 -2.64
C TRP A 140 -13.42 -13.24 -2.42
N PHE A 141 -13.31 -12.57 -1.25
CA PHE A 141 -12.12 -11.81 -0.90
C PHE A 141 -10.87 -12.69 -0.83
N ILE A 142 -10.93 -13.82 -0.10
CA ILE A 142 -9.79 -14.76 0.02
C ILE A 142 -9.36 -15.23 -1.37
N THR A 143 -10.32 -15.68 -2.19
CA THR A 143 -10.02 -16.20 -3.52
C THR A 143 -9.35 -15.14 -4.39
N LEU A 144 -9.94 -13.95 -4.50
CA LEU A 144 -9.37 -12.87 -5.29
C LEU A 144 -7.98 -12.46 -4.78
N TYR A 145 -7.83 -12.24 -3.47
CA TYR A 145 -6.57 -11.84 -2.86
C TYR A 145 -5.44 -12.84 -3.19
N CYS A 146 -5.71 -14.12 -3.04
CA CYS A 146 -4.72 -15.16 -3.27
C CYS A 146 -4.37 -15.38 -4.75
N LEU A 147 -5.22 -14.94 -5.67
CA LEU A 147 -4.96 -15.02 -7.13
C LEU A 147 -4.12 -13.86 -7.67
N PHE A 148 -3.86 -12.81 -6.87
CA PHE A 148 -2.99 -11.72 -7.30
C PHE A 148 -1.52 -12.13 -7.30
N GLY A 149 -0.92 -12.18 -8.46
CA GLY A 149 0.52 -12.48 -8.62
C GLY A 149 1.45 -11.49 -7.92
N THR A 150 0.98 -10.27 -7.65
CA THR A 150 1.69 -9.27 -6.86
C THR A 150 2.08 -9.81 -5.48
N PHE A 151 1.17 -10.49 -4.76
CA PHE A 151 1.49 -11.11 -3.47
C PHE A 151 2.39 -12.34 -3.58
N TRP A 152 2.52 -12.92 -4.78
CA TRP A 152 3.47 -14.01 -5.03
C TRP A 152 4.90 -13.48 -5.22
N GLY A 153 5.06 -12.38 -5.98
CA GLY A 153 6.35 -11.77 -6.31
C GLY A 153 6.90 -10.87 -5.21
N GLU A 154 6.02 -10.17 -4.46
CA GLU A 154 6.43 -9.22 -3.42
C GLU A 154 7.21 -9.88 -2.26
N VAL A 155 7.14 -11.21 -2.09
CA VAL A 155 7.90 -11.91 -1.04
C VAL A 155 9.41 -11.75 -1.19
N LEU A 156 9.92 -11.56 -2.41
CA LEU A 156 11.33 -11.29 -2.69
C LEU A 156 11.67 -9.79 -2.80
N GLN A 157 10.74 -8.91 -2.48
CA GLN A 157 10.94 -7.48 -2.51
C GLN A 157 11.17 -6.96 -1.08
N PRO A 158 12.41 -6.64 -0.66
CA PRO A 158 12.69 -6.13 0.68
C PRO A 158 12.34 -4.65 0.77
N ARG A 159 11.04 -4.35 0.79
CA ARG A 159 10.44 -3.01 0.71
C ARG A 159 9.53 -2.71 1.88
N THR A 160 9.09 -1.46 1.98
CA THR A 160 8.25 -0.95 3.07
C THR A 160 6.79 -1.37 2.96
N GLU A 161 6.32 -1.83 1.80
CA GLU A 161 4.91 -2.05 1.49
C GLU A 161 4.27 -3.14 2.35
N LEU A 162 4.81 -4.36 2.34
CA LEU A 162 4.23 -5.49 3.11
C LEU A 162 4.27 -5.27 4.62
N PRO A 163 5.40 -4.86 5.25
CA PRO A 163 5.40 -4.58 6.69
C PRO A 163 4.43 -3.43 7.05
N PHE A 164 4.38 -2.37 6.25
CA PHE A 164 3.41 -1.30 6.43
C PHE A 164 1.97 -1.83 6.41
N MET A 165 1.60 -2.57 5.38
CA MET A 165 0.24 -3.11 5.21
C MET A 165 -0.13 -4.07 6.34
N ALA A 166 0.78 -4.96 6.74
CA ALA A 166 0.56 -5.90 7.84
C ALA A 166 0.24 -5.16 9.14
N LEU A 167 1.02 -4.12 9.48
CA LEU A 167 0.80 -3.29 10.66
C LEU A 167 -0.50 -2.50 10.56
N ALA A 168 -0.75 -1.84 9.41
CA ALA A 168 -1.90 -0.97 9.22
C ALA A 168 -3.23 -1.74 9.21
N PHE A 169 -3.33 -2.85 8.45
CA PHE A 169 -4.57 -3.64 8.41
C PHE A 169 -4.83 -4.37 9.73
N THR A 170 -3.79 -4.84 10.43
CA THR A 170 -3.95 -5.39 11.78
C THR A 170 -4.48 -4.34 12.75
N ALA A 171 -3.97 -3.11 12.69
CA ALA A 171 -4.46 -2.01 13.52
C ALA A 171 -5.94 -1.71 13.23
N LEU A 172 -6.35 -1.61 11.96
CA LEU A 172 -7.75 -1.42 11.59
C LEU A 172 -8.64 -2.58 12.09
N ALA A 173 -8.17 -3.82 11.97
CA ALA A 173 -8.86 -5.00 12.49
C ALA A 173 -9.03 -4.94 14.02
N LEU A 174 -8.01 -4.54 14.76
CA LEU A 174 -8.05 -4.36 16.20
C LEU A 174 -9.06 -3.27 16.62
N LEU A 175 -9.12 -2.14 15.90
CA LEU A 175 -10.12 -1.10 16.13
C LEU A 175 -11.55 -1.65 15.98
N MET A 176 -11.79 -2.56 15.03
CA MET A 176 -13.09 -3.20 14.84
C MET A 176 -13.48 -4.16 15.98
N SER A 177 -12.55 -4.55 16.86
CA SER A 177 -12.85 -5.41 18.02
C SER A 177 -13.65 -4.69 19.12
N GLY A 178 -13.57 -3.36 19.16
CA GLY A 178 -14.28 -2.53 20.13
C GLY A 178 -13.72 -2.55 21.55
N LYS A 179 -12.57 -3.19 21.82
CA LYS A 179 -11.92 -3.26 23.15
C LYS A 179 -10.91 -2.11 23.30
N ALA A 180 -10.81 -1.48 24.49
CA ALA A 180 -9.88 -0.38 24.75
C ALA A 180 -8.41 -0.81 24.59
N VAL A 181 -8.04 -2.02 25.07
CA VAL A 181 -6.68 -2.56 24.91
C VAL A 181 -6.33 -2.75 23.43
N ALA A 182 -7.29 -3.20 22.62
CA ALA A 182 -7.08 -3.34 21.17
C ALA A 182 -6.93 -1.95 20.48
N CYS A 183 -7.62 -0.91 20.98
CA CYS A 183 -7.40 0.45 20.50
C CYS A 183 -6.00 0.96 20.86
N ALA A 184 -5.49 0.67 22.06
CA ALA A 184 -4.12 0.98 22.45
C ALA A 184 -3.10 0.30 21.53
N ALA A 185 -3.25 -1.02 21.32
CA ALA A 185 -2.40 -1.78 20.40
C ALA A 185 -2.47 -1.26 18.96
N ALA A 186 -3.68 -0.89 18.49
CA ALA A 186 -3.85 -0.28 17.16
C ALA A 186 -3.10 1.05 17.03
N GLY A 187 -3.07 1.87 18.09
CA GLY A 187 -2.29 3.10 18.12
C GLY A 187 -0.79 2.85 17.94
N VAL A 188 -0.24 1.88 18.70
CA VAL A 188 1.15 1.44 18.55
C VAL A 188 1.44 0.97 17.13
N LEU A 189 0.59 0.07 16.60
CA LEU A 189 0.81 -0.51 15.26
C LEU A 189 0.74 0.54 14.14
N LEU A 190 -0.17 1.54 14.23
CA LEU A 190 -0.21 2.61 13.23
C LEU A 190 0.96 3.57 13.35
N ALA A 191 1.47 3.82 14.55
CA ALA A 191 2.71 4.56 14.70
C ALA A 191 3.89 3.79 14.08
N LEU A 192 4.02 2.48 14.31
CA LEU A 192 5.04 1.64 13.68
C LEU A 192 4.87 1.57 12.15
N ALA A 193 3.63 1.48 11.66
CA ALA A 193 3.34 1.55 10.23
C ALA A 193 3.84 2.87 9.62
N ASN A 194 3.54 4.01 10.26
CA ASN A 194 4.00 5.32 9.79
C ASN A 194 5.53 5.49 9.90
N TRP A 195 6.16 4.87 10.88
CA TRP A 195 7.62 4.79 10.97
C TRP A 195 8.24 4.05 9.80
N THR A 196 7.55 2.99 9.33
CA THR A 196 7.98 2.21 8.15
C THR A 196 7.73 2.99 6.85
N ARG A 197 6.55 3.63 6.73
CA ARG A 197 6.14 4.39 5.54
C ARG A 197 5.25 5.58 5.94
N PRO A 198 5.55 6.83 5.52
CA PRO A 198 4.81 8.05 5.92
C PRO A 198 3.32 8.09 5.52
N LEU A 199 2.81 7.04 4.91
CA LEU A 199 1.40 6.87 4.57
C LEU A 199 0.53 6.50 5.79
N GLY A 200 1.14 6.09 6.90
CA GLY A 200 0.45 5.71 8.13
C GLY A 200 -0.46 6.79 8.70
N SER A 201 -0.19 8.07 8.43
CA SER A 201 -1.06 9.19 8.81
C SER A 201 -2.47 9.09 8.20
N VAL A 202 -2.60 8.65 6.94
CA VAL A 202 -3.89 8.41 6.28
C VAL A 202 -4.67 7.31 7.01
N PHE A 203 -3.98 6.22 7.36
CA PHE A 203 -4.58 5.11 8.09
C PHE A 203 -4.91 5.48 9.55
N PHE A 204 -4.15 6.39 10.16
CA PHE A 204 -4.46 6.92 11.49
C PHE A 204 -5.79 7.71 11.49
N ILE A 205 -5.98 8.59 10.52
CA ILE A 205 -7.25 9.33 10.35
C ILE A 205 -8.38 8.34 10.04
N THR A 206 -8.15 7.32 9.20
CA THR A 206 -9.08 6.22 8.96
C THR A 206 -9.49 5.53 10.27
N GLY A 207 -8.53 5.26 11.15
CA GLY A 207 -8.76 4.67 12.47
C GLY A 207 -9.63 5.54 13.37
N ILE A 208 -9.38 6.85 13.41
CA ILE A 208 -10.23 7.81 14.14
C ILE A 208 -11.66 7.75 13.58
N TRP A 209 -11.83 7.75 12.26
CA TRP A 209 -13.15 7.68 11.63
C TRP A 209 -13.87 6.38 11.94
N LEU A 210 -13.17 5.24 11.97
CA LEU A 210 -13.76 3.97 12.41
C LEU A 210 -14.28 4.04 13.85
N LEU A 211 -13.55 4.68 14.77
CA LEU A 211 -14.00 4.90 16.15
C LEU A 211 -15.23 5.82 16.21
N VAL A 212 -15.28 6.86 15.37
CA VAL A 212 -16.47 7.75 15.24
C VAL A 212 -17.68 6.95 14.76
N ASN A 213 -17.53 6.15 13.70
CA ASN A 213 -18.61 5.33 13.17
C ASN A 213 -19.14 4.31 14.19
N GLN A 214 -18.27 3.80 15.06
CA GLN A 214 -18.64 2.88 16.15
C GLN A 214 -19.22 3.61 17.37
N ARG A 215 -19.34 4.95 17.35
CA ARG A 215 -19.73 5.77 18.51
C ARG A 215 -18.91 5.39 19.76
N ALA A 216 -17.60 5.24 19.57
CA ALA A 216 -16.70 4.78 20.61
C ALA A 216 -16.69 5.74 21.81
N LYS A 217 -16.55 5.19 23.04
CA LYS A 217 -16.40 6.02 24.25
C LYS A 217 -15.03 6.72 24.21
N LEU A 218 -14.92 7.90 24.81
CA LEU A 218 -13.71 8.74 24.88
C LEU A 218 -12.44 7.94 25.30
N LYS A 219 -12.57 7.02 26.26
CA LYS A 219 -11.48 6.14 26.69
C LYS A 219 -10.80 5.41 25.52
N LYS A 220 -11.55 4.97 24.50
CA LYS A 220 -10.98 4.25 23.34
C LYS A 220 -10.16 5.18 22.45
N TYR A 221 -10.62 6.41 22.23
CA TYR A 221 -9.84 7.44 21.52
C TYR A 221 -8.56 7.77 22.27
N LEU A 222 -8.66 7.99 23.60
CA LEU A 222 -7.48 8.27 24.43
C LEU A 222 -6.47 7.12 24.37
N CYS A 223 -6.91 5.86 24.55
CA CYS A 223 -6.03 4.71 24.40
C CYS A 223 -5.35 4.66 23.04
N PHE A 224 -6.09 4.90 21.95
CA PHE A 224 -5.54 4.90 20.60
C PHE A 224 -4.53 6.02 20.36
N VAL A 225 -4.90 7.27 20.67
CA VAL A 225 -4.07 8.44 20.38
C VAL A 225 -2.85 8.51 21.31
N LEU A 226 -3.03 8.27 22.61
CA LEU A 226 -1.91 8.36 23.57
C LEU A 226 -0.86 7.26 23.35
N CYS A 227 -1.28 6.02 23.03
CA CYS A 227 -0.34 4.96 22.69
C CYS A 227 0.39 5.22 21.38
N ALA A 228 -0.28 5.79 20.38
CA ALA A 228 0.39 6.23 19.15
C ALA A 228 1.41 7.34 19.43
N ALA A 229 1.03 8.37 20.19
CA ALA A 229 1.91 9.48 20.56
C ALA A 229 3.11 9.00 21.40
N ALA A 230 2.89 8.10 22.35
CA ALA A 230 3.97 7.50 23.14
C ALA A 230 4.97 6.74 22.25
N THR A 231 4.47 5.96 21.28
CA THR A 231 5.33 5.23 20.32
C THR A 231 6.16 6.20 19.48
N VAL A 232 5.54 7.27 18.96
CA VAL A 232 6.26 8.33 18.23
C VAL A 232 7.32 8.97 19.11
N GLY A 233 6.96 9.28 20.38
CA GLY A 233 7.88 9.86 21.36
C GLY A 233 9.09 8.97 21.61
N VAL A 234 8.88 7.67 21.85
CA VAL A 234 9.97 6.71 22.09
C VAL A 234 10.90 6.61 20.89
N ILE A 235 10.34 6.43 19.67
CA ILE A 235 11.15 6.31 18.46
C ILE A 235 11.91 7.62 18.16
N GLY A 236 11.24 8.77 18.25
CA GLY A 236 11.86 10.06 18.00
C GLY A 236 12.93 10.41 19.03
N SER A 237 12.72 10.07 20.32
CA SER A 237 13.73 10.26 21.38
C SER A 237 14.93 9.35 21.18
N ALA A 238 14.72 8.09 20.77
CA ALA A 238 15.82 7.18 20.45
C ALA A 238 16.66 7.70 19.28
N ALA A 239 16.02 8.22 18.24
CA ALA A 239 16.71 8.88 17.13
C ALA A 239 17.48 10.14 17.59
N TYR A 240 16.87 10.94 18.47
CA TYR A 240 17.51 12.13 19.05
C TYR A 240 18.78 11.80 19.81
N MET A 241 18.76 10.75 20.63
CA MET A 241 19.94 10.31 21.40
C MET A 241 21.10 9.88 20.50
N GLN A 242 20.85 9.42 19.29
CA GLN A 242 21.88 8.92 18.36
C GLN A 242 22.33 9.96 17.33
N SER A 243 21.44 10.86 16.90
CA SER A 243 21.70 11.78 15.80
C SER A 243 21.59 13.26 16.19
N GLY A 244 21.32 13.55 17.48
CA GLY A 244 21.02 14.92 17.93
C GLY A 244 19.72 15.51 17.37
N ARG A 245 18.90 14.70 16.65
CA ARG A 245 17.72 15.13 15.92
C ARG A 245 16.51 14.25 16.20
N PHE A 246 15.37 14.89 16.54
CA PHE A 246 14.12 14.16 16.70
C PHE A 246 13.56 13.73 15.33
N VAL A 247 13.84 12.51 14.92
CA VAL A 247 13.38 11.96 13.65
C VAL A 247 12.51 10.74 13.90
N TYR A 248 11.25 10.83 13.49
CA TYR A 248 10.30 9.73 13.61
C TYR A 248 10.00 9.05 12.29
N GLN A 249 9.89 9.80 11.20
CA GLN A 249 9.52 9.26 9.88
C GLN A 249 10.51 9.72 8.80
N ALA A 250 10.41 9.10 7.62
CA ALA A 250 11.20 9.52 6.46
C ALA A 250 10.97 10.99 6.10
N THR A 251 12.03 11.69 5.69
CA THR A 251 12.00 13.14 5.34
C THR A 251 11.96 13.38 3.82
N THR A 252 11.56 12.38 3.05
CA THR A 252 11.55 12.40 1.57
C THR A 252 10.48 13.31 0.93
N GLY A 253 9.65 13.99 1.74
CA GLY A 253 8.50 14.77 1.23
C GLY A 253 8.89 15.87 0.24
N GLY A 254 9.91 16.67 0.55
CA GLY A 254 10.40 17.73 -0.35
C GLY A 254 10.99 17.19 -1.65
N TYR A 255 11.77 16.10 -1.54
CA TYR A 255 12.37 15.38 -2.65
C TYR A 255 11.30 14.81 -3.61
N ASN A 256 10.28 14.15 -3.08
CA ASN A 256 9.17 13.63 -3.88
C ASN A 256 8.31 14.75 -4.48
N LEU A 257 8.13 15.86 -3.76
CA LEU A 257 7.38 16.98 -4.27
C LEU A 257 8.05 17.63 -5.48
N ILE A 258 9.38 17.86 -5.44
CA ILE A 258 10.10 18.44 -6.57
C ILE A 258 10.12 17.52 -7.79
N MET A 259 10.21 16.19 -7.62
CA MET A 259 10.08 15.25 -8.75
C MET A 259 8.75 15.40 -9.49
N GLY A 260 7.68 15.67 -8.77
CA GLY A 260 6.34 15.78 -9.34
C GLY A 260 5.85 17.21 -9.59
N ALA A 261 6.66 18.25 -9.31
CA ALA A 261 6.29 19.66 -9.42
C ALA A 261 7.47 20.50 -9.96
N ASN A 262 7.76 20.37 -11.25
CA ASN A 262 8.82 21.06 -11.99
C ASN A 262 8.52 21.07 -13.49
N ASP A 263 9.31 21.80 -14.29
CA ASP A 263 9.10 21.91 -15.75
C ASP A 263 9.37 20.61 -16.53
N LEU A 264 10.09 19.66 -15.94
CA LEU A 264 10.40 18.35 -16.54
C LEU A 264 9.42 17.27 -16.08
N ALA A 265 8.47 17.59 -15.17
CA ALA A 265 7.55 16.61 -14.60
C ALA A 265 6.58 16.09 -15.66
N ASP A 266 6.48 14.76 -15.75
CA ASP A 266 5.64 14.03 -16.70
C ASP A 266 4.51 13.23 -16.02
N GLY A 267 4.43 13.32 -14.69
CA GLY A 267 3.48 12.56 -13.86
C GLY A 267 4.09 11.29 -13.25
N THR A 268 5.34 10.96 -13.57
CA THR A 268 6.11 9.83 -13.02
C THR A 268 7.27 10.31 -12.14
N SER A 269 8.04 9.36 -11.59
CA SER A 269 9.29 9.64 -10.87
C SER A 269 10.40 10.04 -11.87
N ASN A 270 10.44 11.31 -12.24
CA ASN A 270 11.44 11.84 -13.17
C ASN A 270 12.64 12.40 -12.41
N TYR A 271 13.79 11.72 -12.53
CA TYR A 271 15.04 12.10 -11.88
C TYR A 271 15.84 13.17 -12.63
N ASP A 272 15.45 13.55 -13.85
CA ASP A 272 16.13 14.60 -14.64
C ASP A 272 16.16 15.93 -13.90
N VAL A 273 15.17 16.17 -13.03
CA VAL A 273 15.11 17.39 -12.20
C VAL A 273 16.34 17.55 -11.29
N PHE A 274 16.99 16.46 -10.90
CA PHE A 274 18.20 16.48 -10.06
C PHE A 274 19.51 16.46 -10.87
N ASN A 275 19.45 15.94 -12.09
CA ASN A 275 20.64 15.62 -12.89
C ASN A 275 20.90 16.67 -14.00
N LYS A 276 19.83 17.32 -14.48
CA LYS A 276 19.95 18.27 -15.60
C LYS A 276 20.31 19.66 -15.06
N LYS A 277 21.49 20.14 -15.42
CA LYS A 277 21.95 21.50 -15.07
C LYS A 277 20.90 22.56 -15.49
N GLY A 278 20.54 23.42 -14.54
CA GLY A 278 19.52 24.46 -14.73
C GLY A 278 18.10 24.03 -14.45
N ALA A 279 17.84 22.76 -14.14
CA ALA A 279 16.54 22.31 -13.60
C ALA A 279 16.34 22.85 -12.18
N SER A 280 15.09 23.05 -11.77
CA SER A 280 14.74 23.66 -10.47
C SER A 280 15.19 22.87 -9.25
N GLY A 281 15.42 21.56 -9.38
CA GLY A 281 15.94 20.68 -8.33
C GLY A 281 17.43 20.34 -8.49
N TYR A 282 18.13 20.92 -9.47
CA TYR A 282 19.54 20.65 -9.67
C TYR A 282 20.37 21.32 -8.57
N LEU A 283 21.24 20.55 -7.96
CA LEU A 283 22.33 20.99 -7.09
C LEU A 283 23.62 20.37 -7.62
N SER A 284 24.67 21.17 -7.76
CA SER A 284 26.02 20.67 -8.04
C SER A 284 26.53 19.80 -6.90
N TYR A 285 27.59 19.04 -7.13
CA TYR A 285 28.21 18.22 -6.09
C TYR A 285 28.65 19.08 -4.88
N ASP A 286 29.32 20.21 -5.14
CA ASP A 286 29.81 21.09 -4.08
C ASP A 286 28.68 21.74 -3.27
N GLU A 287 27.58 22.14 -3.94
CA GLU A 287 26.39 22.64 -3.23
C GLU A 287 25.75 21.57 -2.35
N LYS A 288 25.62 20.33 -2.86
CA LYS A 288 25.09 19.20 -2.06
C LYS A 288 25.94 18.89 -0.84
N THR A 289 27.26 18.87 -1.00
CA THR A 289 28.19 18.57 0.11
C THR A 289 28.30 19.69 1.14
N ALA A 290 28.03 20.93 0.74
CA ALA A 290 28.01 22.09 1.63
C ALA A 290 26.73 22.21 2.45
N MET A 291 25.64 21.51 2.07
CA MET A 291 24.34 21.57 2.73
C MET A 291 24.11 20.37 3.66
N THR A 292 23.49 20.63 4.81
CA THR A 292 22.89 19.57 5.62
C THR A 292 21.70 18.94 4.91
N TYR A 293 21.26 17.74 5.35
CA TYR A 293 20.12 17.08 4.72
C TYR A 293 18.81 17.89 4.89
N GLU A 294 18.66 18.66 6.00
CA GLU A 294 17.52 19.56 6.21
C GLU A 294 17.52 20.71 5.22
N GLU A 295 18.68 21.32 4.99
CA GLU A 295 18.83 22.40 4.02
C GLU A 295 18.53 21.92 2.61
N GLN A 296 19.00 20.74 2.23
CA GLN A 296 18.65 20.12 0.95
C GLN A 296 17.15 19.82 0.83
N ALA A 297 16.55 19.23 1.88
CA ALA A 297 15.10 18.95 1.92
C ALA A 297 14.28 20.24 1.86
N GLY A 298 14.74 21.30 2.55
CA GLY A 298 14.18 22.65 2.49
C GLY A 298 14.26 23.26 1.12
N PHE A 299 15.42 23.17 0.47
CA PHE A 299 15.64 23.63 -0.90
C PHE A 299 14.66 22.96 -1.88
N TYR A 300 14.59 21.64 -1.91
CA TYR A 300 13.68 20.90 -2.79
C TYR A 300 12.21 21.27 -2.56
N LYS A 301 11.81 21.37 -1.29
CA LYS A 301 10.45 21.78 -0.93
C LYS A 301 10.14 23.20 -1.41
N SER A 302 11.04 24.16 -1.19
CA SER A 302 10.86 25.55 -1.61
C SER A 302 10.80 25.68 -3.11
N ALA A 303 11.74 25.05 -3.84
CA ALA A 303 11.76 25.05 -5.28
C ALA A 303 10.47 24.51 -5.91
N ALA A 304 9.93 23.40 -5.35
CA ALA A 304 8.68 22.82 -5.79
C ALA A 304 7.49 23.75 -5.53
N LEU A 305 7.39 24.33 -4.33
CA LEU A 305 6.29 25.23 -3.95
C LEU A 305 6.30 26.51 -4.78
N ASP A 306 7.48 27.07 -5.07
CA ASP A 306 7.63 28.25 -5.91
C ASP A 306 7.25 27.95 -7.36
N TRP A 307 7.61 26.77 -7.87
CA TRP A 307 7.16 26.35 -9.19
C TRP A 307 5.64 26.16 -9.25
N ILE A 308 5.02 25.55 -8.23
CA ILE A 308 3.56 25.38 -8.15
C ILE A 308 2.86 26.75 -8.12
N LYS A 309 3.36 27.70 -7.32
CA LYS A 309 2.79 29.05 -7.24
C LYS A 309 2.86 29.79 -8.58
N LYS A 310 3.96 29.62 -9.33
CA LYS A 310 4.17 30.24 -10.65
C LYS A 310 3.38 29.52 -11.75
N ASN A 311 3.12 28.22 -11.60
CA ASN A 311 2.53 27.37 -12.65
C ASN A 311 1.34 26.52 -12.14
N PRO A 312 0.32 27.08 -11.46
CA PRO A 312 -0.76 26.29 -10.86
C PRO A 312 -1.55 25.47 -11.90
N GLY A 313 -1.78 26.03 -13.10
CA GLY A 313 -2.47 25.32 -14.18
C GLY A 313 -1.67 24.12 -14.71
N LYS A 314 -0.35 24.24 -14.88
CA LYS A 314 0.51 23.11 -15.27
C LYS A 314 0.51 22.01 -14.20
N TYR A 315 0.61 22.41 -12.92
CA TYR A 315 0.57 21.45 -11.81
C TYR A 315 -0.74 20.69 -11.75
N LEU A 316 -1.89 21.36 -11.89
CA LEU A 316 -3.20 20.71 -11.95
C LEU A 316 -3.33 19.78 -13.15
N ALA A 317 -2.77 20.14 -14.31
CA ALA A 317 -2.77 19.29 -15.50
C ALA A 317 -1.93 18.00 -15.34
N LEU A 318 -0.98 17.96 -14.40
CA LEU A 318 -0.23 16.75 -14.06
C LEU A 318 -1.04 15.77 -13.21
N MET A 319 -2.08 16.20 -12.48
CA MET A 319 -2.82 15.33 -11.56
C MET A 319 -3.49 14.13 -12.26
N PRO A 320 -4.21 14.29 -13.41
CA PRO A 320 -4.74 13.14 -14.14
C PRO A 320 -3.66 12.17 -14.62
N LYS A 321 -2.48 12.68 -15.02
CA LYS A 321 -1.35 11.84 -15.42
C LYS A 321 -0.81 11.04 -14.23
N LYS A 322 -0.63 11.68 -13.07
CA LYS A 322 -0.19 11.03 -11.83
C LYS A 322 -1.20 9.97 -11.38
N LEU A 323 -2.51 10.26 -11.48
CA LEU A 323 -3.56 9.30 -11.19
C LEU A 323 -3.49 8.09 -12.11
N PHE A 324 -3.39 8.34 -13.43
CA PHE A 324 -3.26 7.27 -14.41
C PHE A 324 -2.03 6.42 -14.14
N THR A 325 -0.84 7.02 -13.98
CA THR A 325 0.40 6.28 -13.71
C THR A 325 0.36 5.52 -12.39
N THR A 326 -0.44 5.96 -11.43
CA THR A 326 -0.63 5.24 -10.16
C THR A 326 -1.54 4.02 -10.32
N LEU A 327 -2.56 4.05 -11.19
CA LEU A 327 -3.61 3.03 -11.25
C LEU A 327 -3.57 2.13 -12.49
N TYR A 328 -2.74 2.41 -13.52
CA TYR A 328 -2.82 1.67 -14.78
C TYR A 328 -2.21 0.26 -14.74
N SER A 329 -1.32 -0.01 -13.81
CA SER A 329 -0.54 -1.26 -13.77
C SER A 329 -0.33 -1.77 -12.36
N GLU A 330 -0.47 -3.10 -12.18
CA GLU A 330 -0.16 -3.83 -10.95
C GLU A 330 1.12 -4.69 -11.08
N GLY A 331 1.88 -4.50 -12.16
CA GLY A 331 3.03 -5.36 -12.45
C GLY A 331 4.32 -5.04 -11.70
N TYR A 332 4.35 -4.01 -10.83
CA TYR A 332 5.58 -3.52 -10.22
C TYR A 332 6.36 -4.57 -9.40
N SER A 333 5.66 -5.44 -8.68
CA SER A 333 6.27 -6.52 -7.90
C SER A 333 6.68 -7.72 -8.76
N LEU A 334 6.25 -7.76 -10.01
CA LEU A 334 6.47 -8.89 -10.91
C LEU A 334 7.83 -8.86 -11.61
N GLY A 335 8.59 -7.76 -11.48
CA GLY A 335 10.00 -7.71 -11.86
C GLY A 335 10.85 -8.83 -11.25
N THR A 336 10.42 -9.37 -10.10
CA THR A 336 11.03 -10.54 -9.46
C THR A 336 11.11 -11.76 -10.38
N TYR A 337 10.12 -11.99 -11.27
CA TYR A 337 10.10 -13.12 -12.20
C TYR A 337 11.02 -12.95 -13.41
N TYR A 338 11.60 -11.76 -13.56
CA TYR A 338 12.61 -11.45 -14.58
C TYR A 338 14.00 -11.23 -13.96
N ASP A 339 14.12 -11.34 -12.64
CA ASP A 339 15.30 -10.90 -11.86
C ASP A 339 15.76 -9.47 -12.22
N ASP A 340 14.78 -8.64 -12.64
CA ASP A 340 14.98 -7.26 -13.12
C ASP A 340 13.83 -6.36 -12.69
N ALA A 341 14.11 -5.39 -11.83
CA ALA A 341 13.12 -4.45 -11.30
C ALA A 341 12.55 -3.49 -12.36
N SER A 342 13.16 -3.35 -13.53
CA SER A 342 12.64 -2.53 -14.65
C SER A 342 11.57 -3.25 -15.45
N LYS A 343 11.46 -4.57 -15.32
CA LYS A 343 10.48 -5.43 -15.98
C LYS A 343 9.17 -5.53 -15.16
N GLY A 344 8.12 -6.06 -15.76
CA GLY A 344 6.83 -6.30 -15.13
C GLY A 344 5.90 -5.08 -15.09
N SER A 345 6.41 -3.87 -15.20
CA SER A 345 5.59 -2.65 -15.20
C SER A 345 6.22 -1.56 -16.07
N GLY A 346 5.45 -0.51 -16.34
CA GLY A 346 5.91 0.61 -17.16
C GLY A 346 5.48 0.50 -18.63
N SER A 347 5.35 1.65 -19.30
CA SER A 347 4.84 1.72 -20.67
C SER A 347 5.76 1.03 -21.68
N ALA A 348 7.07 1.10 -21.49
CA ALA A 348 8.06 0.44 -22.36
C ALA A 348 7.91 -1.08 -22.28
N PHE A 349 7.82 -1.62 -21.07
CA PHE A 349 7.62 -3.05 -20.84
C PHE A 349 6.32 -3.56 -21.50
N TYR A 350 5.20 -2.86 -21.34
CA TYR A 350 3.94 -3.28 -21.95
C TYR A 350 3.92 -3.18 -23.48
N LYS A 351 4.65 -2.23 -24.07
CA LYS A 351 4.85 -2.18 -25.54
C LYS A 351 5.62 -3.41 -26.03
N GLU A 352 6.69 -3.78 -25.34
CA GLU A 352 7.49 -4.96 -25.64
C GLU A 352 6.66 -6.25 -25.48
N LEU A 353 5.91 -6.38 -24.37
CA LEU A 353 5.00 -7.50 -24.13
C LEU A 353 3.93 -7.61 -25.23
N PHE A 354 3.35 -6.49 -25.64
CA PHE A 354 2.38 -6.46 -26.73
C PHE A 354 3.00 -6.87 -28.07
N ALA A 355 4.21 -6.44 -28.37
CA ALA A 355 4.93 -6.85 -29.59
C ALA A 355 5.18 -8.37 -29.60
N ARG A 356 5.53 -8.97 -28.46
CA ARG A 356 5.67 -10.44 -28.31
C ARG A 356 4.32 -11.15 -28.51
N LEU A 357 3.23 -10.63 -27.93
CA LEU A 357 1.90 -11.20 -28.05
C LEU A 357 1.34 -11.17 -29.49
N THR A 358 1.70 -10.15 -30.26
CA THR A 358 1.22 -9.95 -31.63
C THR A 358 2.14 -10.53 -32.71
N GLY A 359 3.26 -11.16 -32.30
CA GLY A 359 4.24 -11.70 -33.25
C GLY A 359 5.08 -10.62 -33.96
N GLN A 360 5.11 -9.39 -33.42
CA GLN A 360 5.95 -8.29 -33.92
C GLN A 360 7.37 -8.33 -33.33
N SER A 361 7.66 -9.26 -32.44
CA SER A 361 8.97 -9.54 -31.85
C SER A 361 9.29 -11.00 -32.02
N ASP A 362 10.56 -11.34 -32.29
CA ASP A 362 11.08 -12.71 -32.37
C ASP A 362 11.17 -13.39 -30.98
N GLU A 363 11.06 -12.63 -29.89
CA GLU A 363 11.06 -13.18 -28.55
C GLU A 363 9.76 -13.90 -28.23
N LYS A 364 9.88 -15.11 -27.68
CA LYS A 364 8.74 -15.92 -27.23
C LYS A 364 8.21 -15.42 -25.88
N ILE A 365 6.91 -15.63 -25.69
CA ILE A 365 6.25 -15.38 -24.40
C ILE A 365 6.83 -16.30 -23.34
N SER A 366 7.32 -15.72 -22.25
CA SER A 366 7.88 -16.43 -21.10
C SER A 366 6.81 -16.78 -20.06
N SER A 367 7.14 -17.66 -19.10
CA SER A 367 6.28 -17.92 -17.94
C SER A 367 6.06 -16.66 -17.08
N ALA A 368 7.06 -15.79 -16.99
CA ALA A 368 6.96 -14.50 -16.32
C ALA A 368 5.93 -13.58 -17.01
N ASP A 369 5.92 -13.53 -18.33
CA ASP A 369 4.92 -12.77 -19.10
C ASP A 369 3.49 -13.25 -18.82
N ILE A 370 3.29 -14.56 -18.70
CA ILE A 370 1.97 -15.13 -18.37
C ILE A 370 1.52 -14.67 -16.98
N ILE A 371 2.41 -14.65 -15.98
CA ILE A 371 2.09 -14.17 -14.63
C ILE A 371 1.72 -12.68 -14.65
N VAL A 372 2.44 -11.88 -15.46
CA VAL A 372 2.12 -10.44 -15.60
C VAL A 372 0.76 -10.24 -16.26
N ILE A 373 0.48 -10.94 -17.37
CA ILE A 373 -0.81 -10.84 -18.08
C ILE A 373 -1.96 -11.25 -17.15
N TRP A 374 -1.79 -12.36 -16.43
CA TRP A 374 -2.75 -12.85 -15.45
C TRP A 374 -3.03 -11.80 -14.35
N THR A 375 -1.96 -11.29 -13.72
CA THR A 375 -2.07 -10.33 -12.63
C THR A 375 -2.71 -9.03 -13.09
N GLN A 376 -2.29 -8.51 -14.25
CA GLN A 376 -2.85 -7.30 -14.83
C GLN A 376 -4.34 -7.48 -15.19
N GLY A 377 -4.71 -8.63 -15.73
CA GLY A 377 -6.11 -8.95 -16.04
C GLY A 377 -6.99 -8.97 -14.80
N ILE A 378 -6.58 -9.67 -13.74
CA ILE A 378 -7.31 -9.70 -12.47
C ILE A 378 -7.38 -8.30 -11.85
N TYR A 379 -6.29 -7.53 -11.91
CA TYR A 379 -6.25 -6.17 -11.39
C TYR A 379 -7.27 -5.27 -12.08
N MET A 380 -7.32 -5.26 -13.41
CA MET A 380 -8.25 -4.43 -14.16
C MET A 380 -9.71 -4.79 -13.86
N ILE A 381 -10.02 -6.09 -13.76
CA ILE A 381 -11.35 -6.57 -13.37
C ILE A 381 -11.69 -6.10 -11.95
N THR A 382 -10.73 -6.23 -11.02
CA THR A 382 -10.90 -5.84 -9.61
C THR A 382 -11.10 -4.35 -9.47
N LEU A 383 -10.32 -3.53 -10.17
CA LEU A 383 -10.43 -2.08 -10.16
C LEU A 383 -11.79 -1.60 -10.71
N ALA A 384 -12.22 -2.17 -11.85
CA ALA A 384 -13.53 -1.89 -12.44
C ALA A 384 -14.66 -2.31 -11.47
N ALA A 385 -14.57 -3.50 -10.88
CA ALA A 385 -15.55 -3.99 -9.92
C ALA A 385 -15.59 -3.12 -8.66
N ALA A 386 -14.44 -2.67 -8.16
CA ALA A 386 -14.37 -1.76 -7.01
C ALA A 386 -15.06 -0.43 -7.30
N PHE A 387 -14.83 0.14 -8.47
CA PHE A 387 -15.49 1.38 -8.91
C PHE A 387 -17.01 1.21 -9.01
N VAL A 388 -17.46 0.15 -9.67
CA VAL A 388 -18.91 -0.18 -9.78
C VAL A 388 -19.53 -0.41 -8.38
N CYS A 389 -18.81 -1.08 -7.47
CA CYS A 389 -19.25 -1.28 -6.09
C CYS A 389 -19.48 0.04 -5.37
N VAL A 390 -18.54 0.98 -5.46
CA VAL A 390 -18.67 2.31 -4.83
C VAL A 390 -19.89 3.04 -5.37
N ILE A 391 -20.10 3.08 -6.69
CA ILE A 391 -21.29 3.68 -7.31
C ILE A 391 -22.56 2.99 -6.83
N HIS A 392 -22.60 1.66 -6.84
CA HIS A 392 -23.76 0.88 -6.38
C HIS A 392 -24.14 1.22 -4.93
N LEU A 393 -23.14 1.29 -4.04
CA LEU A 393 -23.37 1.61 -2.62
C LEU A 393 -23.77 3.07 -2.41
N LEU A 394 -23.25 4.00 -3.21
CA LEU A 394 -23.68 5.42 -3.22
C LEU A 394 -25.15 5.53 -3.63
N VAL A 395 -25.55 4.92 -4.74
CA VAL A 395 -26.94 4.91 -5.23
C VAL A 395 -27.89 4.27 -4.20
N ARG A 396 -27.45 3.20 -3.54
CA ARG A 396 -28.22 2.53 -2.48
C ARG A 396 -28.17 3.24 -1.12
N ARG A 397 -27.43 4.35 -0.98
CA ARG A 397 -27.20 5.10 0.27
C ARG A 397 -26.66 4.23 1.41
N ARG A 398 -25.86 3.21 1.08
CA ARG A 398 -25.28 2.24 2.04
C ARG A 398 -23.77 2.40 2.22
N ILE A 399 -23.16 3.43 1.65
CA ILE A 399 -21.72 3.64 1.64
C ILE A 399 -21.14 4.02 3.01
N ALA A 400 -21.98 4.56 3.93
CA ALA A 400 -21.53 5.13 5.21
C ALA A 400 -20.60 4.20 6.01
N VAL A 401 -20.89 2.89 6.02
CA VAL A 401 -20.07 1.89 6.74
C VAL A 401 -18.67 1.72 6.12
N LEU A 402 -18.54 1.93 4.81
CA LEU A 402 -17.29 1.78 4.07
C LEU A 402 -16.53 3.11 3.90
N MET A 403 -17.12 4.25 4.27
CA MET A 403 -16.49 5.56 4.11
C MET A 403 -15.09 5.68 4.69
N PRO A 404 -14.76 5.11 5.87
CA PRO A 404 -13.37 5.13 6.36
C PRO A 404 -12.39 4.46 5.39
N PHE A 405 -12.80 3.36 4.76
CA PHE A 405 -11.95 2.62 3.80
C PHE A 405 -11.86 3.35 2.45
N VAL A 406 -12.96 3.97 2.00
CA VAL A 406 -12.95 4.88 0.83
C VAL A 406 -12.00 6.05 1.08
N PHE A 407 -12.00 6.60 2.31
CA PHE A 407 -11.05 7.64 2.70
C PHE A 407 -9.60 7.16 2.67
N ALA A 408 -9.32 5.93 3.15
CA ALA A 408 -7.97 5.36 3.09
C ALA A 408 -7.46 5.26 1.63
N VAL A 409 -8.33 4.83 0.70
CA VAL A 409 -8.01 4.79 -0.74
C VAL A 409 -7.81 6.20 -1.28
N ALA A 410 -8.77 7.10 -1.08
CA ALA A 410 -8.72 8.47 -1.59
C ALA A 410 -7.53 9.25 -1.02
N GLY A 411 -7.23 9.09 0.27
CA GLY A 411 -6.08 9.70 0.92
C GLY A 411 -4.74 9.19 0.37
N THR A 412 -4.63 7.87 0.17
CA THR A 412 -3.42 7.26 -0.43
C THR A 412 -3.20 7.76 -1.86
N VAL A 413 -4.23 7.68 -2.71
CA VAL A 413 -4.16 8.16 -4.09
C VAL A 413 -3.96 9.69 -4.11
N GLY A 414 -4.61 10.44 -3.23
CA GLY A 414 -4.46 11.89 -3.11
C GLY A 414 -3.02 12.31 -2.79
N VAL A 415 -2.35 11.61 -1.87
CA VAL A 415 -0.93 11.86 -1.57
C VAL A 415 -0.06 11.64 -2.80
N THR A 416 -0.31 10.58 -3.59
CA THR A 416 0.46 10.34 -4.83
C THR A 416 0.16 11.38 -5.90
N MET A 417 -1.07 11.85 -6.03
CA MET A 417 -1.41 12.94 -6.95
C MET A 417 -0.71 14.25 -6.57
N LEU A 418 -0.60 14.55 -5.28
CA LEU A 418 0.12 15.74 -4.80
C LEU A 418 1.62 15.63 -5.01
N LEU A 419 2.21 14.46 -4.82
CA LEU A 419 3.66 14.25 -4.93
C LEU A 419 4.03 13.76 -6.34
N VAL A 420 4.05 12.45 -6.55
CA VAL A 420 4.49 11.81 -7.80
C VAL A 420 3.69 10.52 -8.02
N GLY A 421 3.29 10.25 -9.26
CA GLY A 421 2.60 9.03 -9.64
C GLY A 421 3.56 7.87 -9.87
N GLY A 422 3.07 6.64 -9.63
CA GLY A 422 3.82 5.44 -9.92
C GLY A 422 3.03 4.17 -9.62
N PRO A 423 3.25 3.07 -10.37
CA PRO A 423 2.41 1.88 -10.31
C PRO A 423 2.44 1.16 -8.94
N ARG A 424 3.46 1.39 -8.11
CA ARG A 424 3.55 0.78 -6.77
C ARG A 424 2.76 1.53 -5.69
N TYR A 425 2.35 2.78 -5.95
CA TYR A 425 1.81 3.62 -4.88
C TYR A 425 0.37 3.32 -4.48
N HIS A 426 -0.39 2.59 -5.29
CA HIS A 426 -1.71 2.09 -4.91
C HIS A 426 -1.66 0.74 -4.18
N PHE A 427 -0.55 0.01 -4.24
CA PHE A 427 -0.41 -1.31 -3.62
C PHE A 427 -0.80 -1.34 -2.13
N PRO A 428 -0.47 -0.34 -1.29
CA PRO A 428 -0.91 -0.31 0.10
C PRO A 428 -2.43 -0.35 0.31
N VAL A 429 -3.22 0.02 -0.69
CA VAL A 429 -4.70 -0.01 -0.62
C VAL A 429 -5.32 -1.05 -1.55
N LEU A 430 -4.52 -1.86 -2.24
CA LEU A 430 -5.00 -2.96 -3.08
C LEU A 430 -5.97 -3.91 -2.37
N PRO A 431 -5.75 -4.30 -1.08
CA PRO A 431 -6.73 -5.12 -0.36
C PRO A 431 -8.12 -4.48 -0.26
N LEU A 432 -8.22 -3.15 -0.24
CA LEU A 432 -9.49 -2.44 -0.21
C LEU A 432 -10.20 -2.47 -1.58
N PHE A 433 -9.47 -2.45 -2.69
CA PHE A 433 -10.06 -2.69 -4.02
C PHE A 433 -10.61 -4.12 -4.13
N ILE A 434 -9.83 -5.11 -3.66
CA ILE A 434 -10.25 -6.51 -3.63
C ILE A 434 -11.50 -6.69 -2.75
N MET A 435 -11.56 -6.03 -1.59
CA MET A 435 -12.71 -6.04 -0.69
C MET A 435 -13.95 -5.48 -1.40
N ALA A 436 -13.84 -4.35 -2.08
CA ALA A 436 -14.94 -3.75 -2.82
C ALA A 436 -15.43 -4.66 -3.96
N ALA A 437 -14.51 -5.29 -4.71
CA ALA A 437 -14.86 -6.27 -5.74
C ALA A 437 -15.60 -7.48 -5.17
N ALA A 438 -15.14 -8.02 -4.04
CA ALA A 438 -15.79 -9.14 -3.35
C ALA A 438 -17.23 -8.81 -2.90
N ILE A 439 -17.47 -7.59 -2.41
CA ILE A 439 -18.80 -7.08 -2.05
C ILE A 439 -19.70 -7.05 -3.30
N LEU A 440 -19.20 -6.54 -4.42
CA LEU A 440 -19.97 -6.49 -5.66
C LEU A 440 -20.32 -7.91 -6.15
N PHE A 441 -19.37 -8.84 -6.17
CA PHE A 441 -19.60 -10.22 -6.63
C PHE A 441 -20.64 -10.93 -5.75
N GLN A 442 -20.60 -10.73 -4.44
CA GLN A 442 -21.68 -11.22 -3.58
C GLN A 442 -23.01 -10.60 -3.94
N SER A 443 -23.09 -9.29 -4.15
CA SER A 443 -24.34 -8.58 -4.47
C SER A 443 -24.95 -9.09 -5.78
N ILE A 444 -24.15 -9.30 -6.82
CA ILE A 444 -24.56 -9.88 -8.09
C ILE A 444 -25.09 -11.29 -7.89
N SER A 445 -24.33 -12.12 -7.19
CA SER A 445 -24.67 -13.51 -6.93
C SER A 445 -26.00 -13.65 -6.15
N CYS A 446 -26.30 -12.77 -5.20
CA CYS A 446 -27.59 -12.75 -4.50
C CYS A 446 -28.74 -12.35 -5.43
N SER A 447 -28.55 -11.31 -6.25
CA SER A 447 -29.58 -10.85 -7.21
C SER A 447 -29.95 -11.92 -8.23
N LEU A 448 -28.97 -12.68 -8.72
CA LEU A 448 -29.21 -13.80 -9.65
C LEU A 448 -30.00 -14.94 -8.98
N SER A 449 -29.70 -15.26 -7.73
CA SER A 449 -30.42 -16.28 -6.96
C SER A 449 -31.89 -15.90 -6.72
N GLU A 450 -32.16 -14.65 -6.39
CA GLU A 450 -33.52 -14.14 -6.21
C GLU A 450 -34.33 -14.18 -7.50
N ARG A 451 -33.76 -13.82 -8.64
CA ARG A 451 -34.42 -13.91 -9.94
C ARG A 451 -34.79 -15.34 -10.29
N LYS A 452 -33.87 -16.30 -10.08
CA LYS A 452 -34.13 -17.71 -10.36
C LYS A 452 -35.26 -18.28 -9.46
N ASN A 453 -35.30 -17.87 -8.19
CA ASN A 453 -36.38 -18.30 -7.29
C ASN A 453 -37.75 -17.72 -7.68
N ARG A 454 -37.82 -16.47 -8.21
CA ARG A 454 -39.05 -15.85 -8.72
C ARG A 454 -39.56 -16.48 -10.04
N GLN A 455 -38.65 -17.05 -10.83
CA GLN A 455 -39.01 -17.72 -12.08
C GLN A 455 -39.52 -19.16 -11.86
N ASN A 456 -39.23 -19.74 -10.70
CA ASN A 456 -39.64 -21.08 -10.31
C ASN A 456 -40.91 -21.09 -9.42
N LEU A 457 -41.46 -19.89 -9.11
CA LEU A 457 -42.77 -19.67 -8.48
C LEU A 457 -43.81 -19.24 -9.51
#